data_c1a3bc5695d31939b631450763b63fb5
#
_entry.id   c1a3bc5695d31939b631450763b63fb5
#
_cell.length_a   1.000
_cell.length_b   1.000
_cell.length_c   1.000
_cell.angle_alpha   90.00
_cell.angle_beta   90.00
_cell.angle_gamma   90.00
#
_symmetry.space_group_name_H-M   'P 1'
#
loop_
_entity.id
_entity.type
_entity.pdbx_description
1 polymer ?
#
loop_
_entity_poly.entity_id
_entity_poly.type
_entity_poly.pdbx_seq_one_letter_code
_entity_poly.pdbx_strand_id
1 'polypeptide(L)'
;MRKKIIREDIAMEFTHMNEEGRAKMVDVSEKEDTVRTAVACGSIYMKKETLDKIKDGHIKKGDVLAVAQVGGIMGSKSTPGIIPMCHPIMLSGCDISFSMDFKNCKIDIEATARCTGKTGVEMEALTAVSIAALTIYDMCKAIDKGMVIKDIMLMRKTGGKSGIYEREN
;
A
#
# COMPACT_ATOMS: atom_id res chain seq x y z
N MET A 1 -26.46 43.16 -7.93
CA MET A 1 -26.86 42.24 -6.86
C MET A 1 -26.67 40.82 -7.32
N ARG A 2 -25.54 40.15 -6.98
CA ARG A 2 -25.30 38.72 -7.26
C ARG A 2 -25.71 37.92 -6.04
N LYS A 3 -26.71 37.05 -6.19
CA LYS A 3 -27.19 36.14 -5.16
C LYS A 3 -26.07 35.17 -4.79
N LYS A 4 -25.65 35.21 -3.52
CA LYS A 4 -24.79 34.23 -2.87
C LYS A 4 -25.62 32.97 -2.69
N ILE A 5 -25.39 31.95 -3.52
CA ILE A 5 -25.95 30.62 -3.31
C ILE A 5 -25.13 30.00 -2.20
N ILE A 6 -25.69 29.89 -1.01
CA ILE A 6 -25.12 29.13 0.10
C ILE A 6 -25.36 27.66 -0.25
N ARG A 7 -24.32 26.97 -0.64
CA ARG A 7 -24.30 25.52 -0.67
C ARG A 7 -24.00 25.02 0.73
N GLU A 8 -25.03 24.70 1.47
CA GLU A 8 -24.97 23.77 2.59
C GLU A 8 -24.90 22.36 2.00
N ASP A 9 -23.71 21.92 1.63
CA ASP A 9 -23.45 20.52 1.29
C ASP A 9 -22.11 20.14 1.92
N ILE A 10 -22.22 19.36 3.03
CA ILE A 10 -21.24 18.40 3.56
C ILE A 10 -19.81 18.74 3.14
N ALA A 11 -19.21 19.71 3.81
CA ALA A 11 -17.79 19.96 3.75
C ALA A 11 -17.08 18.72 4.37
N MET A 12 -16.70 17.75 3.54
CA MET A 12 -15.54 16.92 3.87
C MET A 12 -14.38 17.90 4.01
N GLU A 13 -14.07 18.32 5.23
CA GLU A 13 -12.91 19.17 5.51
C GLU A 13 -11.67 18.42 5.01
N PHE A 14 -11.06 18.94 3.95
CA PHE A 14 -9.74 18.50 3.53
C PHE A 14 -8.73 18.96 4.59
N THR A 15 -8.51 18.12 5.59
CA THR A 15 -7.63 18.40 6.73
C THR A 15 -6.17 18.61 6.32
N HIS A 16 -5.82 18.30 5.07
CA HIS A 16 -4.46 18.43 4.51
C HIS A 16 -4.22 19.74 3.75
N MET A 17 -5.09 20.75 3.91
CA MET A 17 -4.90 22.08 3.33
C MET A 17 -4.84 23.14 4.43
N ASN A 18 -3.97 24.16 4.26
CA ASN A 18 -3.95 25.33 5.10
C ASN A 18 -4.96 26.39 4.58
N GLU A 19 -5.09 27.51 5.29
CA GLU A 19 -6.00 28.62 4.93
C GLU A 19 -5.68 29.24 3.55
N GLU A 20 -4.44 29.09 3.08
CA GLU A 20 -3.99 29.56 1.76
C GLU A 20 -4.22 28.54 0.64
N GLY A 21 -4.84 27.38 0.93
CA GLY A 21 -5.08 26.31 -0.04
C GLY A 21 -3.84 25.49 -0.41
N ARG A 22 -2.79 25.54 0.42
CA ARG A 22 -1.55 24.77 0.22
C ARG A 22 -1.58 23.48 1.04
N ALA A 23 -0.86 22.44 0.55
CA ALA A 23 -0.73 21.19 1.27
C ALA A 23 -0.10 21.38 2.64
N LYS A 24 -0.68 20.72 3.65
CA LYS A 24 -0.27 20.76 5.04
C LYS A 24 -0.32 19.35 5.62
N MET A 25 0.75 18.93 6.30
CA MET A 25 0.72 17.71 7.08
C MET A 25 -0.16 17.93 8.31
N VAL A 26 -1.11 17.02 8.57
CA VAL A 26 -2.07 17.14 9.69
C VAL A 26 -1.32 17.02 11.01
N ASP A 27 -1.59 17.95 11.95
CA ASP A 27 -1.09 17.80 13.32
C ASP A 27 -1.88 16.69 14.04
N VAL A 28 -1.15 15.73 14.57
CA VAL A 28 -1.70 14.58 15.32
C VAL A 28 -1.29 14.61 16.81
N SER A 29 -0.71 15.72 17.30
CA SER A 29 -0.17 15.81 18.67
C SER A 29 -1.20 15.50 19.73
N GLU A 30 -2.44 15.98 19.56
CA GLU A 30 -3.56 15.80 20.48
C GLU A 30 -4.25 14.43 20.41
N LYS A 31 -3.83 13.54 19.46
CA LYS A 31 -4.42 12.20 19.34
C LYS A 31 -3.73 11.26 20.32
N GLU A 32 -4.52 10.30 20.83
CA GLU A 32 -4.01 9.21 21.66
C GLU A 32 -3.35 8.15 20.80
N ASP A 33 -2.36 7.49 21.37
CA ASP A 33 -1.75 6.30 20.78
C ASP A 33 -2.74 5.13 20.81
N THR A 34 -2.98 4.53 19.66
CA THR A 34 -3.82 3.34 19.53
C THR A 34 -3.11 2.29 18.70
N VAL A 35 -3.43 1.00 18.95
CA VAL A 35 -2.98 -0.09 18.07
C VAL A 35 -3.69 0.06 16.72
N ARG A 36 -2.92 0.03 15.65
CA ARG A 36 -3.41 0.20 14.28
C ARG A 36 -2.91 -0.92 13.40
N THR A 37 -3.81 -1.42 12.57
CA THR A 37 -3.49 -2.44 11.58
C THR A 37 -4.11 -2.02 10.25
N ALA A 38 -3.36 -2.20 9.17
CA ALA A 38 -3.87 -2.06 7.81
C ALA A 38 -3.47 -3.27 6.99
N VAL A 39 -4.40 -3.72 6.15
CA VAL A 39 -4.19 -4.79 5.16
C VAL A 39 -4.45 -4.19 3.78
N ALA A 40 -3.48 -4.34 2.89
CA ALA A 40 -3.58 -3.97 1.49
C ALA A 40 -3.33 -5.19 0.60
N CYS A 41 -3.89 -5.18 -0.59
CA CYS A 41 -3.60 -6.20 -1.61
C CYS A 41 -3.25 -5.56 -2.95
N GLY A 42 -2.77 -6.40 -3.87
CA GLY A 42 -2.52 -6.06 -5.26
C GLY A 42 -2.15 -7.31 -6.04
N SER A 43 -2.09 -7.20 -7.37
CA SER A 43 -1.75 -8.32 -8.23
C SER A 43 -0.75 -7.91 -9.30
N ILE A 44 0.12 -8.83 -9.68
CA ILE A 44 0.96 -8.70 -10.86
C ILE A 44 0.65 -9.84 -11.84
N TYR A 45 0.19 -9.46 -13.03
CA TYR A 45 -0.16 -10.37 -14.12
C TYR A 45 1.05 -10.57 -15.03
N MET A 46 1.24 -11.78 -15.53
CA MET A 46 2.40 -12.15 -16.31
C MET A 46 2.09 -13.29 -17.29
N LYS A 47 3.02 -13.61 -18.17
CA LYS A 47 2.90 -14.81 -19.00
C LYS A 47 3.00 -16.07 -18.11
N LYS A 48 2.30 -17.14 -18.55
CA LYS A 48 2.36 -18.45 -17.87
C LYS A 48 3.80 -18.94 -17.71
N GLU A 49 4.62 -18.81 -18.75
CA GLU A 49 6.05 -19.18 -18.71
C GLU A 49 6.83 -18.45 -17.62
N THR A 50 6.52 -17.17 -17.39
CA THR A 50 7.16 -16.37 -16.35
C THR A 50 6.78 -16.87 -14.95
N LEU A 51 5.49 -17.17 -14.76
CA LEU A 51 4.96 -17.70 -13.50
C LEU A 51 5.55 -19.10 -13.19
N ASP A 52 5.64 -19.97 -14.20
CA ASP A 52 6.25 -21.28 -14.06
C ASP A 52 7.74 -21.16 -13.64
N LYS A 53 8.50 -20.25 -14.27
CA LYS A 53 9.91 -20.01 -13.90
C LYS A 53 10.09 -19.46 -12.48
N ILE A 54 9.18 -18.62 -12.01
CA ILE A 54 9.19 -18.14 -10.62
C ILE A 54 8.97 -19.31 -9.67
N LYS A 55 7.94 -20.13 -9.92
CA LYS A 55 7.63 -21.31 -9.12
C LYS A 55 8.80 -22.27 -9.01
N ASP A 56 9.47 -22.52 -10.13
CA ASP A 56 10.55 -23.50 -10.22
C ASP A 56 11.93 -22.96 -9.79
N GLY A 57 12.00 -21.70 -9.37
CA GLY A 57 13.25 -21.06 -8.95
C GLY A 57 14.23 -20.80 -10.10
N HIS A 58 13.79 -20.77 -11.34
CA HIS A 58 14.62 -20.64 -12.54
C HIS A 58 14.83 -19.18 -13.00
N ILE A 59 14.71 -18.23 -12.10
CA ILE A 59 15.02 -16.82 -12.38
C ILE A 59 16.49 -16.54 -12.05
N LYS A 60 17.25 -16.05 -13.03
CA LYS A 60 18.71 -15.79 -12.89
C LYS A 60 19.08 -14.86 -11.73
N LYS A 61 18.17 -13.98 -11.32
CA LYS A 61 18.37 -13.03 -10.21
C LYS A 61 18.11 -13.64 -8.81
N GLY A 62 17.72 -14.92 -8.72
CA GLY A 62 17.47 -15.62 -7.46
C GLY A 62 15.98 -15.77 -7.13
N ASP A 63 15.68 -15.99 -5.85
CA ASP A 63 14.33 -16.17 -5.35
C ASP A 63 13.52 -14.87 -5.43
N VAL A 64 12.60 -14.82 -6.39
CA VAL A 64 11.81 -13.62 -6.70
C VAL A 64 10.92 -13.21 -5.53
N LEU A 65 10.25 -14.17 -4.89
CA LEU A 65 9.29 -13.85 -3.83
C LEU A 65 9.98 -13.48 -2.53
N ALA A 66 11.10 -14.13 -2.20
CA ALA A 66 11.89 -13.75 -1.03
C ALA A 66 12.45 -12.33 -1.16
N VAL A 67 12.98 -11.96 -2.35
CA VAL A 67 13.49 -10.61 -2.60
C VAL A 67 12.34 -9.60 -2.60
N ALA A 68 11.17 -9.94 -3.18
CA ALA A 68 10.00 -9.07 -3.19
C ALA A 68 9.46 -8.83 -1.77
N GLN A 69 9.46 -9.84 -0.91
CA GLN A 69 9.07 -9.71 0.49
C GLN A 69 9.96 -8.72 1.23
N VAL A 70 11.28 -8.88 1.13
CA VAL A 70 12.23 -7.94 1.75
C VAL A 70 12.07 -6.54 1.16
N GLY A 71 11.93 -6.42 -0.16
CA GLY A 71 11.69 -5.15 -0.86
C GLY A 71 10.44 -4.44 -0.35
N GLY A 72 9.32 -5.16 -0.23
CA GLY A 72 8.07 -4.60 0.29
C GLY A 72 8.16 -4.15 1.75
N ILE A 73 8.82 -4.94 2.62
CA ILE A 73 9.07 -4.55 4.02
C ILE A 73 9.94 -3.29 4.07
N MET A 74 10.97 -3.18 3.24
CA MET A 74 11.80 -1.98 3.15
C MET A 74 10.99 -0.79 2.64
N GLY A 75 10.12 -1.00 1.65
CA GLY A 75 9.21 0.00 1.13
C GLY A 75 8.28 0.57 2.20
N SER A 76 7.66 -0.30 3.01
CA SER A 76 6.79 0.14 4.10
C SER A 76 7.52 1.04 5.11
N LYS A 77 8.76 0.71 5.46
CA LYS A 77 9.61 1.53 6.35
C LYS A 77 10.03 2.87 5.73
N SER A 78 10.04 2.96 4.41
CA SER A 78 10.46 4.15 3.66
C SER A 78 9.28 5.03 3.21
N THR A 79 8.05 4.68 3.58
CA THR A 79 6.82 5.39 3.17
C THR A 79 6.90 6.91 3.34
N PRO A 80 7.31 7.47 4.51
CA PRO A 80 7.36 8.92 4.68
C PRO A 80 8.42 9.61 3.81
N GLY A 81 9.42 8.89 3.33
CA GLY A 81 10.40 9.40 2.36
C GLY A 81 9.90 9.40 0.92
N ILE A 82 8.81 8.69 0.62
CA ILE A 82 8.23 8.53 -0.72
C ILE A 82 6.95 9.35 -0.86
N ILE A 83 6.11 9.36 0.17
CA ILE A 83 4.81 10.02 0.18
C ILE A 83 4.91 11.31 1.02
N PRO A 84 4.84 12.50 0.40
CA PRO A 84 5.25 13.75 1.04
C PRO A 84 4.47 14.12 2.32
N MET A 85 3.19 13.72 2.41
CA MET A 85 2.31 14.12 3.53
C MET A 85 2.17 13.04 4.59
N CYS A 86 2.89 11.92 4.47
CA CYS A 86 2.88 10.86 5.47
C CYS A 86 3.75 11.21 6.68
N HIS A 87 3.24 10.89 7.86
CA HIS A 87 4.01 10.98 9.09
C HIS A 87 5.05 9.86 9.16
N PRO A 88 6.22 10.09 9.75
CA PRO A 88 7.15 9.01 10.07
C PRO A 88 6.53 8.13 11.17
N ILE A 89 6.29 6.86 10.87
CA ILE A 89 5.67 5.90 11.78
C ILE A 89 6.68 4.82 12.15
N MET A 90 6.77 4.50 13.44
CA MET A 90 7.48 3.32 13.92
C MET A 90 6.60 2.09 13.76
N LEU A 91 6.84 1.31 12.72
CA LEU A 91 6.14 0.04 12.52
C LEU A 91 6.55 -0.96 13.59
N SER A 92 5.55 -1.60 14.23
CA SER A 92 5.76 -2.74 15.12
C SER A 92 5.79 -4.08 14.37
N GLY A 93 5.28 -4.11 13.13
CA GLY A 93 5.31 -5.28 12.27
C GLY A 93 4.88 -4.96 10.85
N CYS A 94 5.46 -5.70 9.90
CA CYS A 94 5.03 -5.73 8.51
C CYS A 94 5.23 -7.15 8.00
N ASP A 95 4.17 -7.74 7.44
CA ASP A 95 4.19 -9.07 6.86
C ASP A 95 3.65 -9.02 5.44
N ILE A 96 4.20 -9.84 4.54
CA ILE A 96 3.80 -9.90 3.14
C ILE A 96 3.64 -11.35 2.73
N SER A 97 2.52 -11.68 2.15
CA SER A 97 2.25 -13.00 1.59
C SER A 97 1.99 -12.93 0.09
N PHE A 98 2.25 -14.05 -0.59
CA PHE A 98 2.09 -14.21 -2.02
C PHE A 98 1.26 -15.45 -2.32
N SER A 99 0.36 -15.34 -3.29
CA SER A 99 -0.41 -16.46 -3.83
C SER A 99 -0.28 -16.52 -5.35
N MET A 100 0.15 -17.66 -5.88
CA MET A 100 0.29 -17.85 -7.32
C MET A 100 -1.03 -18.39 -7.90
N ASP A 101 -1.67 -17.60 -8.76
CA ASP A 101 -2.87 -17.99 -9.50
C ASP A 101 -2.48 -18.41 -10.92
N PHE A 102 -2.31 -19.71 -11.14
CA PHE A 102 -1.95 -20.28 -12.45
C PHE A 102 -3.09 -20.21 -13.48
N LYS A 103 -4.35 -20.11 -13.03
CA LYS A 103 -5.50 -19.99 -13.91
C LYS A 103 -5.53 -18.62 -14.59
N ASN A 104 -5.25 -17.57 -13.82
CA ASN A 104 -5.27 -16.19 -14.30
C ASN A 104 -3.86 -15.65 -14.62
N CYS A 105 -2.82 -16.48 -14.49
CA CYS A 105 -1.42 -16.10 -14.72
C CYS A 105 -1.01 -14.87 -13.95
N LYS A 106 -1.20 -14.85 -12.63
CA LYS A 106 -0.86 -13.74 -11.76
C LYS A 106 -0.27 -14.21 -10.43
N ILE A 107 0.36 -13.28 -9.73
CA ILE A 107 0.69 -13.39 -8.31
C ILE A 107 -0.13 -12.34 -7.58
N ASP A 108 -0.93 -12.79 -6.63
CA ASP A 108 -1.61 -11.93 -5.67
C ASP A 108 -0.67 -11.67 -4.50
N ILE A 109 -0.67 -10.43 -4.03
CA ILE A 109 0.20 -9.92 -2.97
C ILE A 109 -0.72 -9.36 -1.90
N GLU A 110 -0.51 -9.72 -0.65
CA GLU A 110 -1.16 -9.12 0.50
C GLU A 110 -0.10 -8.63 1.48
N ALA A 111 -0.27 -7.43 2.00
CA ALA A 111 0.60 -6.87 3.03
C ALA A 111 -0.22 -6.42 4.23
N THR A 112 0.26 -6.79 5.43
CA THR A 112 -0.27 -6.34 6.71
C THR A 112 0.77 -5.49 7.42
N ALA A 113 0.44 -4.21 7.69
CA ALA A 113 1.27 -3.30 8.48
C ALA A 113 0.62 -3.04 9.85
N ARG A 114 1.44 -2.89 10.91
CA ARG A 114 0.99 -2.65 12.28
C ARG A 114 1.87 -1.59 12.96
N CYS A 115 1.24 -0.74 13.75
CA CYS A 115 1.92 0.16 14.69
C CYS A 115 1.07 0.42 15.93
N THR A 116 1.71 1.03 16.95
CA THR A 116 1.01 1.77 18.00
C THR A 116 1.36 3.23 17.82
N GLY A 117 0.35 4.08 17.59
CA GLY A 117 0.60 5.48 17.29
C GLY A 117 -0.65 6.30 16.99
N LYS A 118 -0.42 7.56 16.63
CA LYS A 118 -1.46 8.61 16.49
C LYS A 118 -2.10 8.67 15.11
N THR A 119 -1.51 8.01 14.10
CA THR A 119 -2.02 7.98 12.72
C THR A 119 -2.07 6.57 12.17
N GLY A 120 -2.81 6.36 11.08
CA GLY A 120 -3.00 5.06 10.46
C GLY A 120 -1.78 4.58 9.69
N VAL A 121 -1.73 3.29 9.37
CA VAL A 121 -0.64 2.60 8.65
C VAL A 121 -1.09 2.13 7.26
N GLU A 122 -2.12 2.75 6.72
CA GLU A 122 -2.69 2.39 5.42
C GLU A 122 -1.67 2.58 4.30
N MET A 123 -0.91 3.68 4.35
CA MET A 123 0.09 4.00 3.33
C MET A 123 1.29 3.06 3.39
N GLU A 124 1.69 2.61 4.57
CA GLU A 124 2.74 1.63 4.77
C GLU A 124 2.36 0.29 4.14
N ALA A 125 1.11 -0.17 4.33
CA ALA A 125 0.61 -1.40 3.72
C ALA A 125 0.52 -1.29 2.18
N LEU A 126 -0.02 -0.19 1.66
CA LEU A 126 -0.12 0.08 0.21
C LEU A 126 1.26 0.18 -0.43
N THR A 127 2.21 0.85 0.21
CA THR A 127 3.59 0.96 -0.27
C THR A 127 4.28 -0.40 -0.27
N ALA A 128 4.06 -1.23 0.76
CA ALA A 128 4.61 -2.59 0.82
C ALA A 128 4.18 -3.42 -0.38
N VAL A 129 2.88 -3.45 -0.71
CA VAL A 129 2.35 -4.16 -1.88
C VAL A 129 2.93 -3.61 -3.17
N SER A 130 2.99 -2.29 -3.32
CA SER A 130 3.49 -1.62 -4.52
C SER A 130 4.96 -1.95 -4.78
N ILE A 131 5.81 -1.87 -3.75
CA ILE A 131 7.25 -2.17 -3.87
C ILE A 131 7.49 -3.66 -4.08
N ALA A 132 6.71 -4.54 -3.44
CA ALA A 132 6.80 -5.98 -3.70
C ALA A 132 6.47 -6.30 -5.18
N ALA A 133 5.39 -5.75 -5.72
CA ALA A 133 5.01 -5.92 -7.13
C ALA A 133 6.08 -5.37 -8.09
N LEU A 134 6.61 -4.18 -7.82
CA LEU A 134 7.71 -3.58 -8.60
C LEU A 134 8.98 -4.42 -8.54
N THR A 135 9.26 -5.05 -7.40
CA THR A 135 10.41 -5.94 -7.23
C THR A 135 10.26 -7.21 -8.07
N ILE A 136 9.07 -7.83 -8.08
CA ILE A 136 8.77 -8.97 -8.97
C ILE A 136 8.97 -8.54 -10.44
N TYR A 137 8.44 -7.37 -10.82
CA TYR A 137 8.61 -6.83 -12.17
C TYR A 137 10.10 -6.67 -12.53
N ASP A 138 10.90 -6.03 -11.68
CA ASP A 138 12.33 -5.83 -11.94
C ASP A 138 13.07 -7.16 -12.11
N MET A 139 12.77 -8.13 -11.27
CA MET A 139 13.45 -9.43 -11.32
C MET A 139 13.12 -10.23 -12.58
N CYS A 140 11.90 -10.07 -13.13
CA CYS A 140 11.39 -10.85 -14.25
C CYS A 140 11.38 -10.11 -15.60
N LYS A 141 11.58 -8.78 -15.64
CA LYS A 141 11.46 -7.95 -16.86
C LYS A 141 12.38 -8.38 -18.03
N ALA A 142 13.45 -9.09 -17.74
CA ALA A 142 14.35 -9.63 -18.78
C ALA A 142 13.67 -10.70 -19.66
N ILE A 143 12.68 -11.42 -19.10
CA ILE A 143 11.92 -12.48 -19.79
C ILE A 143 10.51 -12.06 -20.14
N ASP A 144 9.91 -11.15 -19.38
CA ASP A 144 8.56 -10.65 -19.60
C ASP A 144 8.44 -9.17 -19.28
N LYS A 145 8.48 -8.33 -20.32
CA LYS A 145 8.29 -6.87 -20.17
C LYS A 145 6.82 -6.47 -20.12
N GLY A 146 5.92 -7.40 -20.50
CA GLY A 146 4.49 -7.14 -20.61
C GLY A 146 3.72 -7.34 -19.30
N MET A 147 4.40 -7.58 -18.18
CA MET A 147 3.74 -7.73 -16.88
C MET A 147 2.96 -6.48 -16.50
N VAL A 148 1.80 -6.67 -15.87
CA VAL A 148 0.89 -5.60 -15.48
C VAL A 148 0.62 -5.66 -13.98
N ILE A 149 0.94 -4.57 -13.28
CA ILE A 149 0.60 -4.38 -11.87
C ILE A 149 -0.77 -3.71 -11.81
N LYS A 150 -1.71 -4.28 -11.07
CA LYS A 150 -3.06 -3.73 -10.89
C LYS A 150 -3.65 -4.08 -9.53
N ASP A 151 -4.85 -3.52 -9.31
CA ASP A 151 -5.71 -3.84 -8.17
C ASP A 151 -5.03 -3.59 -6.82
N ILE A 152 -4.14 -2.57 -6.76
CA ILE A 152 -3.54 -2.14 -5.49
C ILE A 152 -4.58 -1.35 -4.72
N MET A 153 -4.98 -1.90 -3.56
CA MET A 153 -6.06 -1.32 -2.76
C MET A 153 -5.94 -1.65 -1.28
N LEU A 154 -6.53 -0.78 -0.46
CA LEU A 154 -6.73 -1.05 0.96
C LEU A 154 -7.91 -2.01 1.12
N MET A 155 -7.70 -3.12 1.81
CA MET A 155 -8.73 -4.11 2.10
C MET A 155 -9.37 -3.87 3.46
N ARG A 156 -8.55 -3.61 4.47
CA ARG A 156 -9.01 -3.42 5.84
C ARG A 156 -8.11 -2.47 6.60
N LYS A 157 -8.70 -1.71 7.50
CA LYS A 157 -7.95 -1.02 8.54
C LYS A 157 -8.68 -1.09 9.88
N THR A 158 -7.94 -1.03 10.97
CA THR A 158 -8.48 -0.95 12.33
C THR A 158 -7.71 0.06 13.16
N GLY A 159 -8.38 0.57 14.20
CA GLY A 159 -7.81 1.54 15.15
C GLY A 159 -8.09 3.01 14.80
N GLY A 160 -7.94 3.87 15.81
CA GLY A 160 -8.21 5.29 15.74
C GLY A 160 -9.70 5.65 15.73
N LYS A 161 -9.99 6.97 15.66
CA LYS A 161 -11.37 7.52 15.74
C LYS A 161 -12.28 7.06 14.59
N SER A 162 -11.74 6.79 13.41
CA SER A 162 -12.51 6.36 12.24
C SER A 162 -12.91 4.86 12.28
N GLY A 163 -12.56 4.15 13.36
CA GLY A 163 -12.99 2.76 13.57
C GLY A 163 -12.43 1.78 12.54
N ILE A 164 -13.26 0.80 12.21
CA ILE A 164 -12.93 -0.27 11.25
C ILE A 164 -13.41 0.15 9.87
N TYR A 165 -12.55 0.00 8.88
CA TYR A 165 -12.90 -0.02 7.47
C TYR A 165 -12.66 -1.42 6.92
N GLU A 166 -13.60 -1.93 6.17
CA GLU A 166 -13.49 -3.19 5.44
C GLU A 166 -14.05 -2.98 4.03
N ARG A 167 -13.28 -3.35 3.01
CA ARG A 167 -13.71 -3.21 1.61
C ARG A 167 -14.76 -4.27 1.31
N GLU A 168 -15.90 -3.83 0.81
CA GLU A 168 -16.89 -4.71 0.19
C GLU A 168 -16.37 -5.18 -1.17
N ASN A 169 -16.51 -6.47 -1.49
CA ASN A 169 -16.10 -7.09 -2.76
C ASN A 169 -17.10 -6.80 -3.88
#